data_6fe1f903bb3d5359db946ad2286177b7
#
_entry.id   6fe1f903bb3d5359db946ad2286177b7
#
_cell.length_a   1.000
_cell.length_b   1.000
_cell.length_c   1.000
_cell.angle_alpha   90.00
_cell.angle_beta   90.00
_cell.angle_gamma   90.00
#
_symmetry.space_group_name_H-M   'P 1'
#
loop_
_entity.id
_entity.type
_entity.pdbx_description
1 polymer ?
#
loop_
_entity_poly.entity_id
_entity_poly.type
_entity_poly.pdbx_seq_one_letter_code
_entity_poly.pdbx_strand_id
1 'polypeptide(L)'
;MKYGLISIAVLMLTPALPASGQTPDPVKVLVQRLDLEKYKTTIKGLTKFGDRRQGTARNRAAIDWIEAQLKSYGCTNTERLKYQFGEEPPHRVLASSSVRRAGTEEPEFGVGGARLRGNLRPAGVNDDPNAQPDARIRVLDAEPAKPGEREEVWCTKIGATHPGEMYIVSAHMDGIGWGEAANDNGSGTALVMELARIFASPDVKTDRSIRFILWNNEETGLNGAYAYVEQRRALQGKESPAGSGRYPEPKWLGMIQHDMMLFDHGMPHADGSLSREQRPEADVNIEFQAESKFAAASRDLAFALQSANEKYATDYPANIGGHMTNTDSREFQDEVAAISVRENERGAHIGAGWDPQWHQPTDLYTTYDDKDFRLGLNAAQTTLSAMARLAGAALKP
;
A
#
# COMPACT_ATOMS: atom_id res chain seq x y z
N MET A 1 13.54 31.00 -86.50
CA MET A 1 14.28 30.88 -85.24
C MET A 1 13.33 31.26 -84.12
N LYS A 2 12.87 30.26 -83.35
CA LYS A 2 11.96 30.48 -82.21
C LYS A 2 12.78 30.27 -80.93
N TYR A 3 12.93 31.27 -80.13
CA TYR A 3 13.59 31.19 -78.83
C TYR A 3 12.53 30.82 -77.78
N GLY A 4 12.71 29.67 -77.12
CA GLY A 4 11.89 29.25 -75.96
C GLY A 4 12.51 29.78 -74.69
N LEU A 5 11.71 30.47 -73.87
CA LEU A 5 12.05 30.88 -72.50
C LEU A 5 11.84 29.69 -71.56
N ILE A 6 12.89 29.29 -70.84
CA ILE A 6 12.83 28.36 -69.76
C ILE A 6 12.64 29.15 -68.48
N SER A 7 11.47 29.01 -67.82
CA SER A 7 11.22 29.58 -66.50
C SER A 7 11.73 28.58 -65.44
N ILE A 8 12.72 29.00 -64.69
CA ILE A 8 13.21 28.25 -63.50
C ILE A 8 12.37 28.64 -62.27
N ALA A 9 11.55 27.71 -61.80
CA ALA A 9 10.84 27.89 -60.51
C ALA A 9 11.81 27.59 -59.34
N VAL A 10 12.15 28.61 -58.59
CA VAL A 10 12.91 28.46 -57.32
C VAL A 10 11.94 28.04 -56.22
N LEU A 11 12.03 26.78 -55.79
CA LEU A 11 11.29 26.28 -54.65
C LEU A 11 11.98 26.78 -53.37
N MET A 12 11.37 27.76 -52.70
CA MET A 12 11.80 28.20 -51.37
C MET A 12 11.41 27.13 -50.34
N LEU A 13 12.35 26.33 -49.84
CA LEU A 13 12.17 25.54 -48.66
C LEU A 13 12.12 26.46 -47.43
N THR A 14 10.95 26.63 -46.84
CA THR A 14 10.82 27.21 -45.50
C THR A 14 11.31 26.20 -44.48
N PRO A 15 12.25 26.56 -43.59
CA PRO A 15 12.63 25.64 -42.49
C PRO A 15 11.41 25.45 -41.59
N ALA A 16 11.00 24.19 -41.39
CA ALA A 16 10.00 23.84 -40.38
C ALA A 16 10.58 24.21 -39.01
N LEU A 17 9.90 25.11 -38.31
CA LEU A 17 10.17 25.37 -36.88
C LEU A 17 10.10 24.06 -36.12
N PRO A 18 11.05 23.78 -35.21
CA PRO A 18 10.94 22.60 -34.37
C PRO A 18 9.66 22.69 -33.57
N ALA A 19 8.87 21.62 -33.59
CA ALA A 19 7.68 21.48 -32.77
C ALA A 19 8.07 21.80 -31.31
N SER A 20 7.36 22.73 -30.68
CA SER A 20 7.55 23.09 -29.28
C SER A 20 7.52 21.80 -28.45
N GLY A 21 8.67 21.38 -27.92
CA GLY A 21 8.78 20.22 -27.11
C GLY A 21 7.89 20.40 -25.88
N GLN A 22 6.77 19.70 -25.83
CA GLN A 22 5.96 19.62 -24.61
C GLN A 22 6.83 19.09 -23.49
N THR A 23 6.92 19.84 -22.41
CA THR A 23 7.59 19.34 -21.19
C THR A 23 6.95 18.01 -20.81
N PRO A 24 7.72 16.93 -20.62
CA PRO A 24 7.15 15.64 -20.27
C PRO A 24 6.28 15.74 -19.00
N ASP A 25 5.14 15.07 -18.99
CA ASP A 25 4.28 14.99 -17.80
C ASP A 25 5.09 14.37 -16.66
N PRO A 26 5.40 15.10 -15.56
CA PRO A 26 6.25 14.62 -14.49
C PRO A 26 5.67 13.38 -13.80
N VAL A 27 4.34 13.27 -13.74
CA VAL A 27 3.66 12.09 -13.16
C VAL A 27 3.96 10.86 -14.00
N LYS A 28 3.84 10.96 -15.32
CA LYS A 28 4.15 9.86 -16.24
C LYS A 28 5.61 9.41 -16.10
N VAL A 29 6.54 10.36 -15.98
CA VAL A 29 7.96 10.04 -15.78
C VAL A 29 8.18 9.30 -14.47
N LEU A 30 7.51 9.72 -13.38
CA LEU A 30 7.62 9.05 -12.08
C LEU A 30 7.04 7.63 -12.13
N VAL A 31 5.89 7.44 -12.75
CA VAL A 31 5.26 6.12 -12.92
C VAL A 31 6.17 5.17 -13.70
N GLN A 32 6.85 5.65 -14.74
CA GLN A 32 7.81 4.85 -15.52
C GLN A 32 9.07 4.40 -14.74
N ARG A 33 9.32 4.96 -13.54
CA ARG A 33 10.41 4.52 -12.64
C ARG A 33 10.04 3.32 -11.79
N LEU A 34 8.76 2.96 -11.73
CA LEU A 34 8.32 1.72 -11.10
C LEU A 34 8.79 0.53 -11.92
N ASP A 35 9.28 -0.49 -11.26
CA ASP A 35 9.93 -1.64 -11.87
C ASP A 35 9.41 -2.92 -11.22
N LEU A 36 8.84 -3.81 -12.03
CA LEU A 36 8.25 -5.07 -11.56
C LEU A 36 9.27 -5.94 -10.83
N GLU A 37 10.49 -6.04 -11.36
CA GLU A 37 11.51 -6.91 -10.77
C GLU A 37 12.04 -6.35 -9.45
N LYS A 38 12.09 -5.03 -9.28
CA LYS A 38 12.41 -4.42 -7.99
C LYS A 38 11.33 -4.67 -6.97
N TYR A 39 10.06 -4.50 -7.35
CA TYR A 39 8.91 -4.81 -6.51
C TYR A 39 8.96 -6.28 -6.02
N LYS A 40 9.09 -7.23 -6.95
CA LYS A 40 9.27 -8.65 -6.65
C LYS A 40 10.47 -8.93 -5.75
N THR A 41 11.61 -8.29 -6.02
CA THR A 41 12.83 -8.45 -5.23
C THR A 41 12.64 -7.96 -3.80
N THR A 42 11.88 -6.89 -3.60
CA THR A 42 11.58 -6.37 -2.26
C THR A 42 10.70 -7.35 -1.48
N ILE A 43 9.63 -7.88 -2.09
CA ILE A 43 8.80 -8.94 -1.48
C ILE A 43 9.66 -10.15 -1.10
N LYS A 44 10.47 -10.65 -2.05
CA LYS A 44 11.38 -11.77 -1.79
C LYS A 44 12.40 -11.46 -0.69
N GLY A 45 12.79 -10.20 -0.54
CA GLY A 45 13.65 -9.75 0.56
C GLY A 45 13.00 -9.89 1.93
N LEU A 46 11.69 -9.58 2.00
CA LEU A 46 10.89 -9.69 3.22
C LEU A 46 10.65 -11.15 3.62
N THR A 47 10.45 -12.06 2.67
CA THR A 47 10.16 -13.48 2.97
C THR A 47 11.31 -14.20 3.66
N LYS A 48 12.52 -13.63 3.65
CA LYS A 48 13.67 -14.20 4.39
C LYS A 48 13.44 -14.26 5.90
N PHE A 49 12.51 -13.47 6.41
CA PHE A 49 12.16 -13.37 7.82
C PHE A 49 10.90 -14.19 8.19
N GLY A 50 10.44 -15.10 7.32
CA GLY A 50 9.18 -15.82 7.48
C GLY A 50 7.98 -14.89 7.47
N ASP A 51 6.95 -15.18 8.27
CA ASP A 51 5.76 -14.35 8.39
C ASP A 51 6.00 -13.01 9.13
N ARG A 52 7.17 -12.77 9.65
CA ARG A 52 7.55 -11.53 10.35
C ARG A 52 6.67 -11.22 11.56
N ARG A 53 6.14 -12.24 12.20
CA ARG A 53 5.24 -12.13 13.34
C ARG A 53 5.77 -11.15 14.39
N GLN A 54 4.94 -10.21 14.81
CA GLN A 54 5.28 -9.22 15.83
C GLN A 54 5.80 -9.86 17.12
N GLY A 55 6.70 -9.19 17.84
CA GLY A 55 7.25 -9.67 19.11
C GLY A 55 8.36 -10.74 19.00
N THR A 56 8.83 -11.04 17.80
CA THR A 56 9.91 -11.98 17.53
C THR A 56 11.21 -11.24 17.17
N ALA A 57 12.34 -11.93 17.26
CA ALA A 57 13.63 -11.36 16.82
C ALA A 57 13.67 -11.16 15.30
N ARG A 58 13.04 -12.07 14.53
CA ARG A 58 12.94 -11.95 13.07
C ARG A 58 12.10 -10.77 12.62
N ASN A 59 11.05 -10.40 13.38
CA ASN A 59 10.30 -9.17 13.12
C ASN A 59 11.19 -7.93 13.28
N ARG A 60 11.97 -7.84 14.37
CA ARG A 60 12.94 -6.75 14.56
C ARG A 60 13.98 -6.71 13.45
N ALA A 61 14.51 -7.88 13.05
CA ALA A 61 15.46 -7.97 11.94
C ALA A 61 14.84 -7.52 10.61
N ALA A 62 13.54 -7.77 10.39
CA ALA A 62 12.81 -7.26 9.21
C ALA A 62 12.68 -5.73 9.25
N ILE A 63 12.38 -5.13 10.41
CA ILE A 63 12.35 -3.66 10.59
C ILE A 63 13.74 -3.07 10.31
N ASP A 64 14.82 -3.67 10.83
CA ASP A 64 16.19 -3.22 10.57
C ASP A 64 16.52 -3.28 9.07
N TRP A 65 16.10 -4.34 8.40
CA TRP A 65 16.29 -4.50 6.96
C TRP A 65 15.49 -3.45 6.17
N ILE A 66 14.22 -3.22 6.52
CA ILE A 66 13.37 -2.20 5.89
C ILE A 66 14.02 -0.82 6.03
N GLU A 67 14.43 -0.44 7.24
CA GLU A 67 15.09 0.84 7.47
C GLU A 67 16.37 1.00 6.66
N ALA A 68 17.19 -0.06 6.58
CA ALA A 68 18.39 -0.06 5.76
C ALA A 68 18.09 0.13 4.27
N GLN A 69 17.03 -0.50 3.75
CA GLN A 69 16.57 -0.28 2.38
C GLN A 69 16.10 1.17 2.16
N LEU A 70 15.26 1.72 3.04
CA LEU A 70 14.82 3.11 2.96
C LEU A 70 16.01 4.08 2.93
N LYS A 71 17.01 3.87 3.78
CA LYS A 71 18.26 4.66 3.78
C LYS A 71 19.01 4.54 2.45
N SER A 72 19.07 3.33 1.89
CA SER A 72 19.72 3.10 0.59
C SER A 72 19.03 3.79 -0.58
N TYR A 73 17.74 4.06 -0.47
CA TYR A 73 16.96 4.82 -1.44
C TYR A 73 17.18 6.35 -1.36
N GLY A 74 17.89 6.80 -0.33
CA GLY A 74 18.13 8.22 -0.10
C GLY A 74 17.25 8.85 0.98
N CYS A 75 16.47 8.07 1.72
CA CYS A 75 15.79 8.54 2.90
C CYS A 75 16.77 8.84 4.03
N THR A 76 17.07 10.10 4.26
CA THR A 76 18.04 10.54 5.28
C THR A 76 17.42 10.80 6.65
N ASN A 77 16.09 10.70 6.76
CA ASN A 77 15.31 11.01 7.94
C ASN A 77 14.38 9.86 8.34
N THR A 78 14.89 8.64 8.29
CA THR A 78 14.16 7.49 8.85
C THR A 78 13.98 7.66 10.35
N GLU A 79 12.81 7.33 10.84
CA GLU A 79 12.45 7.38 12.25
C GLU A 79 11.76 6.07 12.65
N ARG A 80 11.80 5.76 13.95
CA ARG A 80 11.04 4.66 14.54
C ARG A 80 10.14 5.18 15.65
N LEU A 81 8.93 4.68 15.71
CA LEU A 81 8.06 4.87 16.85
C LEU A 81 8.05 3.60 17.69
N LYS A 82 8.09 3.76 19.01
CA LYS A 82 8.11 2.69 19.99
C LYS A 82 6.84 2.70 20.81
N TYR A 83 6.33 1.51 21.11
CA TYR A 83 5.18 1.31 21.99
C TYR A 83 5.25 -0.04 22.70
N GLN A 84 4.53 -0.20 23.81
CA GLN A 84 4.47 -1.46 24.55
C GLN A 84 3.29 -2.30 24.09
N PHE A 85 3.47 -3.63 24.04
CA PHE A 85 2.41 -4.57 23.71
C PHE A 85 2.53 -5.87 24.50
N GLY A 86 1.39 -6.40 24.96
CA GLY A 86 1.29 -7.70 25.62
C GLY A 86 1.56 -7.67 27.13
N GLU A 87 1.89 -6.53 27.73
CA GLU A 87 2.01 -6.33 29.18
C GLU A 87 0.70 -5.81 29.80
N GLU A 88 -0.10 -5.09 29.01
CA GLU A 88 -1.44 -4.63 29.35
C GLU A 88 -2.50 -5.34 28.52
N PRO A 89 -3.79 -5.30 28.90
CA PRO A 89 -4.84 -5.80 28.04
C PRO A 89 -4.68 -5.20 26.62
N PRO A 90 -4.79 -6.00 25.56
CA PRO A 90 -4.61 -5.49 24.20
C PRO A 90 -5.56 -4.32 24.01
N HIS A 91 -5.05 -3.28 23.29
CA HIS A 91 -5.90 -2.20 22.83
C HIS A 91 -7.14 -2.83 22.17
N ARG A 92 -8.30 -2.58 22.75
CA ARG A 92 -9.53 -2.89 22.03
C ARG A 92 -9.58 -1.92 20.88
N VAL A 93 -9.41 -2.41 19.67
CA VAL A 93 -9.89 -1.69 18.48
C VAL A 93 -11.31 -1.29 18.85
N LEU A 94 -11.51 -0.01 19.15
CA LEU A 94 -12.85 0.50 19.40
C LEU A 94 -13.62 0.07 18.16
N ALA A 95 -14.54 -0.87 18.34
CA ALA A 95 -15.50 -1.13 17.28
C ALA A 95 -15.91 0.26 16.83
N SER A 96 -15.61 0.60 15.57
CA SER A 96 -16.03 1.89 15.04
C SER A 96 -17.43 2.10 15.58
N SER A 97 -17.75 3.30 15.93
CA SER A 97 -19.06 3.69 16.44
C SER A 97 -20.19 3.44 15.41
N SER A 98 -19.95 2.51 14.48
CA SER A 98 -21.01 1.82 13.79
C SER A 98 -21.88 1.28 14.89
N VAL A 99 -22.92 2.07 15.18
CA VAL A 99 -24.03 1.72 16.04
C VAL A 99 -24.31 0.25 15.80
N ARG A 100 -23.92 -0.62 16.75
CA ARG A 100 -24.44 -1.97 16.77
C ARG A 100 -25.93 -1.80 16.82
N ARG A 101 -26.61 -1.93 15.71
CA ARG A 101 -28.03 -2.15 15.72
C ARG A 101 -28.26 -3.41 16.52
N ALA A 102 -28.79 -3.23 17.71
CA ALA A 102 -29.15 -4.33 18.59
C ALA A 102 -29.95 -5.33 17.77
N GLY A 103 -29.44 -6.55 17.58
CA GLY A 103 -30.16 -7.63 16.92
C GLY A 103 -29.58 -8.15 15.60
N THR A 104 -28.50 -7.61 15.08
CA THR A 104 -27.74 -8.27 14.02
C THR A 104 -26.41 -8.72 14.60
N GLU A 105 -26.28 -10.01 14.89
CA GLU A 105 -24.96 -10.63 14.94
C GLU A 105 -24.40 -10.44 13.53
N GLU A 106 -23.47 -9.47 13.37
CA GLU A 106 -22.63 -9.47 12.19
C GLU A 106 -21.91 -10.81 12.21
N PRO A 107 -22.04 -11.63 11.14
CA PRO A 107 -21.23 -12.83 11.03
C PRO A 107 -19.76 -12.38 11.12
N GLU A 108 -18.98 -13.05 11.95
CA GLU A 108 -17.53 -12.84 12.03
C GLU A 108 -17.01 -12.66 10.60
N PHE A 109 -16.47 -11.48 10.32
CA PHE A 109 -15.94 -11.15 9.02
C PHE A 109 -14.93 -12.21 8.61
N GLY A 110 -15.18 -12.87 7.54
CA GLY A 110 -14.36 -13.93 7.01
C GLY A 110 -15.12 -15.23 6.78
N VAL A 111 -15.79 -15.76 7.78
CA VAL A 111 -16.42 -17.09 7.65
C VAL A 111 -17.66 -17.06 6.77
N GLY A 112 -18.51 -16.06 6.91
CA GLY A 112 -19.76 -15.94 6.12
C GLY A 112 -19.50 -15.47 4.68
N GLY A 113 -18.66 -14.48 4.49
CA GLY A 113 -18.33 -13.94 3.17
C GLY A 113 -17.60 -14.94 2.27
N ALA A 114 -16.63 -15.64 2.82
CA ALA A 114 -15.87 -16.65 2.08
C ALA A 114 -16.75 -17.81 1.60
N ARG A 115 -17.69 -18.26 2.43
CA ARG A 115 -18.62 -19.35 2.06
C ARG A 115 -19.61 -18.92 0.97
N LEU A 116 -20.12 -17.71 1.05
CA LEU A 116 -21.06 -17.17 0.05
C LEU A 116 -20.41 -16.93 -1.31
N ARG A 117 -19.08 -16.93 -1.38
CA ARG A 117 -18.30 -16.61 -2.57
C ARG A 117 -17.57 -17.79 -3.20
N GLY A 118 -17.88 -19.00 -2.79
CA GLY A 118 -17.25 -20.18 -3.34
C GLY A 118 -15.84 -20.46 -2.82
N ASN A 119 -15.32 -19.70 -1.85
CA ASN A 119 -14.12 -20.06 -1.14
C ASN A 119 -14.38 -21.34 -0.33
N LEU A 120 -13.68 -22.39 -0.65
CA LEU A 120 -13.84 -23.70 -0.01
C LEU A 120 -13.07 -23.82 1.31
N ARG A 121 -12.25 -22.83 1.64
CA ARG A 121 -11.45 -22.81 2.87
C ARG A 121 -12.01 -21.79 3.86
N PRO A 122 -12.06 -22.13 5.15
CA PRO A 122 -12.43 -21.16 6.17
C PRO A 122 -11.40 -20.03 6.19
N ALA A 123 -11.87 -18.78 6.16
CA ALA A 123 -11.02 -17.64 6.43
C ALA A 123 -10.66 -17.66 7.91
N GLY A 124 -9.39 -17.71 8.22
CA GLY A 124 -8.88 -17.73 9.58
C GLY A 124 -7.39 -18.01 9.62
N VAL A 125 -6.77 -17.67 10.74
CA VAL A 125 -5.35 -17.93 10.96
C VAL A 125 -5.12 -19.44 11.07
N ASN A 126 -4.17 -19.96 10.31
CA ASN A 126 -3.71 -21.33 10.48
C ASN A 126 -2.71 -21.39 11.62
N ASP A 127 -3.03 -22.12 12.67
CA ASP A 127 -2.19 -22.29 13.88
C ASP A 127 -1.46 -23.63 13.90
N ASP A 128 -1.66 -24.49 12.91
CA ASP A 128 -0.98 -25.79 12.87
C ASP A 128 0.40 -25.64 12.21
N PRO A 129 1.49 -25.75 12.99
CA PRO A 129 2.84 -25.67 12.43
C PRO A 129 3.14 -26.82 11.46
N ASN A 130 2.41 -27.93 11.54
CA ASN A 130 2.60 -29.08 10.66
C ASN A 130 1.95 -28.86 9.29
N ALA A 131 1.08 -27.86 9.16
CA ALA A 131 0.51 -27.47 7.86
C ALA A 131 1.53 -26.85 6.93
N GLN A 132 2.66 -26.31 7.44
CA GLN A 132 3.76 -25.81 6.62
C GLN A 132 4.73 -26.93 6.25
N PRO A 133 4.83 -27.34 4.96
CA PRO A 133 5.72 -28.44 4.54
C PRO A 133 7.21 -28.04 4.54
N ASP A 134 7.55 -26.76 4.35
CA ASP A 134 8.94 -26.31 4.34
C ASP A 134 9.49 -26.23 5.77
N ALA A 135 10.47 -27.10 6.07
CA ALA A 135 11.10 -27.15 7.39
C ALA A 135 11.81 -25.85 7.77
N ARG A 136 12.35 -25.11 6.79
CA ARG A 136 13.02 -23.82 7.03
C ARG A 136 12.02 -22.78 7.52
N ILE A 137 10.86 -22.68 6.88
CA ILE A 137 9.80 -21.74 7.26
C ILE A 137 9.22 -22.15 8.63
N ARG A 138 8.95 -23.45 8.86
CA ARG A 138 8.50 -23.92 10.18
C ARG A 138 9.44 -23.52 11.31
N VAL A 139 10.75 -23.62 11.10
CA VAL A 139 11.73 -23.24 12.13
C VAL A 139 11.72 -21.73 12.38
N LEU A 140 11.61 -20.93 11.33
CA LEU A 140 11.49 -19.48 11.47
C LEU A 140 10.23 -19.08 12.24
N ASP A 141 9.08 -19.62 11.82
CA ASP A 141 7.78 -19.22 12.33
C ASP A 141 7.47 -19.84 13.72
N ALA A 142 8.23 -20.84 14.14
CA ALA A 142 8.16 -21.39 15.48
C ALA A 142 8.68 -20.47 16.60
N GLU A 143 9.36 -19.36 16.25
CA GLU A 143 9.80 -18.38 17.24
C GLU A 143 8.59 -17.76 17.95
N PRO A 144 8.45 -17.90 19.30
CA PRO A 144 7.30 -17.36 20.00
C PRO A 144 7.36 -15.85 20.11
N ALA A 145 6.22 -15.19 19.88
CA ALA A 145 6.06 -13.78 20.19
C ALA A 145 6.16 -13.55 21.71
N LYS A 146 6.92 -12.54 22.12
CA LYS A 146 7.10 -12.16 23.53
C LYS A 146 6.46 -10.82 23.79
N PRO A 147 5.87 -10.58 24.98
CA PRO A 147 5.48 -9.24 25.40
C PRO A 147 6.66 -8.27 25.40
N GLY A 148 6.37 -6.96 25.33
CA GLY A 148 7.38 -5.91 25.44
C GLY A 148 7.29 -4.86 24.34
N GLU A 149 8.39 -4.15 24.12
CA GLU A 149 8.48 -3.06 23.15
C GLU A 149 8.31 -3.55 21.70
N ARG A 150 7.52 -2.81 20.95
CA ARG A 150 7.36 -2.90 19.49
C ARG A 150 7.87 -1.64 18.85
N GLU A 151 8.28 -1.77 17.60
CA GLU A 151 8.72 -0.65 16.77
C GLU A 151 8.02 -0.71 15.42
N GLU A 152 7.83 0.45 14.83
CA GLU A 152 7.49 0.64 13.44
C GLU A 152 8.42 1.67 12.82
N VAL A 153 8.53 1.71 11.51
CA VAL A 153 9.54 2.53 10.82
C VAL A 153 8.92 3.32 9.67
N TRP A 154 9.38 4.53 9.50
CA TRP A 154 9.02 5.36 8.34
C TRP A 154 10.16 6.19 7.81
N CYS A 155 9.91 6.76 6.65
CA CYS A 155 10.71 7.79 6.00
C CYS A 155 9.78 8.92 5.53
N THR A 156 10.21 10.17 5.64
CA THR A 156 9.39 11.31 5.22
C THR A 156 10.08 12.09 4.10
N LYS A 157 9.45 12.18 2.94
CA LYS A 157 9.79 13.18 1.93
C LYS A 157 9.26 14.52 2.39
N ILE A 158 10.15 15.44 2.74
CA ILE A 158 9.76 16.78 3.22
C ILE A 158 9.33 17.64 2.04
N GLY A 159 8.17 18.26 2.17
CA GLY A 159 7.64 19.21 1.19
C GLY A 159 8.47 20.50 1.10
N ALA A 160 8.63 21.02 -0.10
CA ALA A 160 9.43 22.23 -0.33
C ALA A 160 8.65 23.51 -0.03
N THR A 161 7.34 23.52 -0.26
CA THR A 161 6.48 24.71 -0.14
C THR A 161 5.61 24.66 1.12
N HIS A 162 5.07 23.48 1.42
CA HIS A 162 4.18 23.22 2.55
C HIS A 162 4.71 22.05 3.41
N PRO A 163 5.89 22.18 4.05
CA PRO A 163 6.47 21.10 4.86
C PRO A 163 5.61 20.71 6.07
N GLY A 164 4.75 21.62 6.54
CA GLY A 164 3.82 21.37 7.64
C GLY A 164 2.52 20.66 7.25
N GLU A 165 2.36 20.26 5.99
CA GLU A 165 1.24 19.46 5.46
C GLU A 165 1.72 18.13 4.93
N MET A 166 1.00 17.03 5.21
CA MET A 166 1.50 15.69 4.89
C MET A 166 0.38 14.72 4.47
N TYR A 167 0.70 13.91 3.47
CA TYR A 167 -0.01 12.65 3.20
C TYR A 167 0.75 11.48 3.81
N ILE A 168 0.03 10.46 4.28
CA ILE A 168 0.57 9.21 4.79
C ILE A 168 0.28 8.11 3.76
N VAL A 169 1.31 7.38 3.37
CA VAL A 169 1.24 6.20 2.51
C VAL A 169 1.81 5.03 3.28
N SER A 170 1.05 3.98 3.47
CA SER A 170 1.38 2.96 4.45
C SER A 170 1.00 1.54 4.04
N ALA A 171 1.59 0.58 4.75
CA ALA A 171 1.25 -0.83 4.79
C ALA A 171 1.70 -1.41 6.13
N HIS A 172 1.13 -2.54 6.59
CA HIS A 172 1.75 -3.25 7.70
C HIS A 172 2.84 -4.22 7.21
N MET A 173 3.84 -4.46 8.04
CA MET A 173 4.98 -5.27 7.68
C MET A 173 5.00 -6.65 8.37
N ASP A 174 4.22 -6.83 9.42
CA ASP A 174 4.04 -8.11 10.09
C ASP A 174 3.04 -9.00 9.35
N GLY A 175 2.99 -10.26 9.70
CA GLY A 175 2.08 -11.26 9.16
C GLY A 175 2.01 -12.46 10.09
N ILE A 176 1.13 -13.40 9.79
CA ILE A 176 0.84 -14.62 10.55
C ILE A 176 0.49 -15.78 9.62
N GLY A 177 0.30 -17.00 10.17
CA GLY A 177 -0.27 -18.12 9.41
C GLY A 177 0.73 -19.16 8.94
N TRP A 178 1.97 -19.18 9.45
CA TRP A 178 3.00 -20.17 9.13
C TRP A 178 3.47 -20.14 7.67
N GLY A 179 3.31 -18.99 6.97
CA GLY A 179 3.78 -18.75 5.63
C GLY A 179 4.96 -17.79 5.58
N GLU A 180 5.15 -17.17 4.42
CA GLU A 180 6.10 -16.09 4.22
C GLU A 180 5.43 -14.70 4.30
N ALA A 181 4.11 -14.66 4.49
CA ALA A 181 3.30 -13.45 4.43
C ALA A 181 3.66 -12.59 3.19
N ALA A 182 3.71 -13.25 2.04
CA ALA A 182 4.18 -12.63 0.79
C ALA A 182 3.13 -11.67 0.25
N ASN A 183 1.85 -12.05 0.31
CA ASN A 183 0.73 -11.17 -0.01
C ASN A 183 0.28 -10.38 1.21
N ASP A 184 0.02 -11.04 2.35
CA ASP A 184 -0.43 -10.42 3.58
C ASP A 184 0.71 -10.26 4.63
N ASN A 185 1.45 -9.10 4.70
CA ASN A 185 1.34 -7.98 3.78
C ASN A 185 2.73 -7.57 3.25
N GLY A 186 3.48 -8.55 2.73
CA GLY A 186 4.73 -8.28 2.02
C GLY A 186 4.50 -7.46 0.75
N SER A 187 3.35 -7.65 0.10
CA SER A 187 2.97 -6.95 -1.12
C SER A 187 2.77 -5.45 -0.89
N GLY A 188 1.95 -5.07 0.09
CA GLY A 188 1.73 -3.68 0.46
C GLY A 188 3.01 -3.02 0.99
N THR A 189 3.77 -3.73 1.85
CA THR A 189 5.07 -3.26 2.34
C THR A 189 6.02 -2.92 1.19
N ALA A 190 6.18 -3.82 0.22
CA ALA A 190 7.06 -3.59 -0.93
C ALA A 190 6.57 -2.45 -1.81
N LEU A 191 5.26 -2.30 -1.98
CA LEU A 191 4.66 -1.19 -2.71
C LEU A 191 5.04 0.16 -2.08
N VAL A 192 4.85 0.31 -0.77
CA VAL A 192 5.20 1.54 -0.04
C VAL A 192 6.69 1.83 -0.13
N MET A 193 7.55 0.80 -0.03
CA MET A 193 9.00 0.95 -0.18
C MET A 193 9.40 1.39 -1.59
N GLU A 194 8.76 0.88 -2.66
CA GLU A 194 9.00 1.33 -4.04
C GLU A 194 8.58 2.79 -4.25
N LEU A 195 7.45 3.22 -3.67
CA LEU A 195 7.05 4.62 -3.69
C LEU A 195 8.09 5.50 -2.97
N ALA A 196 8.53 5.08 -1.79
CA ALA A 196 9.58 5.78 -1.04
C ALA A 196 10.85 5.93 -1.87
N ARG A 197 11.29 4.87 -2.57
CA ARG A 197 12.46 4.89 -3.46
C ARG A 197 12.35 5.96 -4.55
N ILE A 198 11.18 6.06 -5.18
CA ILE A 198 10.97 7.01 -6.28
C ILE A 198 10.91 8.45 -5.76
N PHE A 199 10.15 8.70 -4.69
CA PHE A 199 10.02 10.04 -4.12
C PHE A 199 11.31 10.51 -3.42
N ALA A 200 12.14 9.60 -2.89
CA ALA A 200 13.43 9.94 -2.30
C ALA A 200 14.50 10.33 -3.34
N SER A 201 14.27 10.07 -4.63
CA SER A 201 15.21 10.46 -5.68
C SER A 201 15.57 11.94 -5.61
N PRO A 202 16.85 12.33 -5.79
CA PRO A 202 17.32 13.71 -5.59
C PRO A 202 16.72 14.73 -6.56
N ASP A 203 16.26 14.27 -7.72
CA ASP A 203 15.62 15.10 -8.75
C ASP A 203 14.10 15.28 -8.51
N VAL A 204 13.51 14.59 -7.56
CA VAL A 204 12.09 14.72 -7.22
C VAL A 204 11.91 15.74 -6.10
N LYS A 205 11.06 16.73 -6.33
CA LYS A 205 10.56 17.66 -5.31
C LYS A 205 9.06 17.47 -5.15
N THR A 206 8.56 17.73 -3.96
CA THR A 206 7.12 17.79 -3.69
C THR A 206 6.80 19.10 -2.98
N ASP A 207 5.61 19.65 -3.19
CA ASP A 207 5.15 20.84 -2.45
C ASP A 207 4.81 20.48 -1.00
N ARG A 208 4.14 19.35 -0.80
CA ARG A 208 3.75 18.81 0.50
C ARG A 208 4.61 17.62 0.89
N SER A 209 4.68 17.35 2.17
CA SER A 209 5.37 16.17 2.71
C SER A 209 4.60 14.89 2.40
N ILE A 210 5.34 13.79 2.26
CA ILE A 210 4.78 12.43 2.15
C ILE A 210 5.53 11.54 3.13
N ARG A 211 4.80 10.87 4.02
CA ARG A 211 5.36 9.87 4.93
C ARG A 211 5.07 8.47 4.42
N PHE A 212 6.11 7.69 4.23
CA PHE A 212 6.05 6.28 3.88
C PHE A 212 6.30 5.48 5.14
N ILE A 213 5.26 4.84 5.68
CA ILE A 213 5.33 4.16 6.97
C ILE A 213 4.94 2.69 6.85
N LEU A 214 5.69 1.83 7.54
CA LEU A 214 5.46 0.40 7.64
C LEU A 214 5.05 0.11 9.09
N TRP A 215 3.73 -0.13 9.26
CA TRP A 215 3.16 -0.46 10.56
C TRP A 215 3.63 -1.82 11.03
N ASN A 216 3.63 -2.02 12.32
CA ASN A 216 3.89 -3.31 12.94
C ASN A 216 2.71 -3.69 13.83
N ASN A 217 2.48 -5.00 14.00
CA ASN A 217 1.46 -5.48 14.93
C ASN A 217 0.02 -5.15 14.49
N GLU A 218 -0.22 -5.17 13.17
CA GLU A 218 -1.56 -5.07 12.57
C GLU A 218 -2.38 -6.30 12.93
N GLU A 219 -1.80 -7.48 12.70
CA GLU A 219 -2.40 -8.81 12.78
C GLU A 219 -2.97 -9.19 14.15
N THR A 220 -2.64 -8.44 15.16
CA THR A 220 -3.14 -8.66 16.54
C THR A 220 -3.97 -7.49 17.05
N GLY A 221 -4.45 -6.61 16.13
CA GLY A 221 -5.43 -5.58 16.42
C GLY A 221 -5.00 -4.16 16.12
N LEU A 222 -4.33 -3.90 14.99
CA LEU A 222 -3.97 -2.56 14.46
C LEU A 222 -3.11 -1.73 15.42
N ASN A 223 -2.31 -2.40 16.27
CA ASN A 223 -1.70 -1.76 17.43
C ASN A 223 -0.63 -0.72 17.06
N GLY A 224 0.10 -0.90 15.96
CA GLY A 224 1.06 0.09 15.48
C GLY A 224 0.38 1.37 15.03
N ALA A 225 -0.58 1.28 14.14
CA ALA A 225 -1.35 2.41 13.65
C ALA A 225 -2.04 3.16 14.80
N TYR A 226 -2.63 2.41 15.76
CA TYR A 226 -3.19 3.00 16.96
C TYR A 226 -2.16 3.77 17.78
N ALA A 227 -1.01 3.16 18.07
CA ALA A 227 0.05 3.79 18.83
C ALA A 227 0.55 5.09 18.16
N TYR A 228 0.66 5.06 16.83
CA TYR A 228 1.02 6.25 16.06
C TYR A 228 -0.01 7.36 16.21
N VAL A 229 -1.29 7.05 15.98
CA VAL A 229 -2.38 8.05 16.13
C VAL A 229 -2.38 8.64 17.53
N GLU A 230 -2.33 7.81 18.58
CA GLU A 230 -2.31 8.29 19.97
C GLU A 230 -1.11 9.18 20.30
N GLN A 231 0.08 8.83 19.81
CA GLN A 231 1.28 9.61 20.10
C GLN A 231 1.44 10.86 19.24
N ARG A 232 0.84 10.90 18.03
CA ARG A 232 1.14 11.91 17.02
C ARG A 232 0.00 12.88 16.73
N ARG A 233 -1.28 12.49 16.92
CA ARG A 233 -2.43 13.34 16.59
C ARG A 233 -2.38 14.72 17.22
N ALA A 234 -1.91 14.82 18.46
CA ALA A 234 -1.82 16.12 19.18
C ALA A 234 -0.63 16.98 18.74
N LEU A 235 0.31 16.45 17.96
CA LEU A 235 1.50 17.14 17.47
C LEU A 235 1.32 17.76 16.08
N GLN A 236 0.25 17.41 15.39
CA GLN A 236 0.02 17.81 14.00
C GLN A 236 0.16 19.30 13.77
N GLY A 237 0.96 19.67 12.76
CA GLY A 237 1.15 21.06 12.34
C GLY A 237 1.88 21.96 13.34
N LYS A 238 2.44 21.40 14.42
CA LYS A 238 3.20 22.16 15.41
C LYS A 238 4.67 22.19 15.06
N GLU A 239 5.23 23.40 14.96
CA GLU A 239 6.66 23.56 14.80
C GLU A 239 7.43 23.22 16.08
N SER A 240 8.58 22.59 15.90
CA SER A 240 9.50 22.33 17.01
C SER A 240 10.96 22.44 16.54
N PRO A 241 11.72 23.43 17.06
CA PRO A 241 11.30 24.58 17.89
C PRO A 241 10.36 25.54 17.14
N ALA A 242 9.59 26.35 17.87
CA ALA A 242 8.71 27.35 17.27
C ALA A 242 9.49 28.30 16.34
N GLY A 243 8.95 28.59 15.16
CA GLY A 243 9.58 29.44 14.14
C GLY A 243 10.72 28.77 13.35
N SER A 244 10.96 27.47 13.55
CA SER A 244 12.04 26.74 12.87
C SER A 244 11.69 26.27 11.44
N GLY A 245 10.41 26.26 11.07
CA GLY A 245 9.90 25.61 9.86
C GLY A 245 9.98 24.08 9.92
N ARG A 246 10.28 23.48 11.08
CA ARG A 246 10.39 22.03 11.26
C ARG A 246 9.12 21.51 11.96
N TYR A 247 8.50 20.53 11.32
CA TYR A 247 7.28 19.89 11.81
C TYR A 247 7.58 18.42 12.11
N PRO A 248 7.81 18.04 13.37
CA PRO A 248 8.00 16.62 13.75
C PRO A 248 6.80 15.76 13.34
N GLU A 249 5.58 16.37 13.38
CA GLU A 249 4.36 15.79 12.84
C GLU A 249 3.64 16.84 12.00
N PRO A 250 3.80 16.86 10.67
CA PRO A 250 3.02 17.73 9.79
C PRO A 250 1.53 17.42 9.91
N LYS A 251 0.68 18.40 9.59
CA LYS A 251 -0.77 18.21 9.57
C LYS A 251 -1.14 17.14 8.55
N TRP A 252 -1.90 16.15 8.97
CA TRP A 252 -2.38 15.09 8.09
C TRP A 252 -3.43 15.62 7.12
N LEU A 253 -3.26 15.33 5.85
CA LEU A 253 -4.20 15.69 4.77
C LEU A 253 -4.95 14.46 4.26
N GLY A 254 -4.37 13.28 4.39
CA GLY A 254 -4.95 12.01 4.00
C GLY A 254 -4.02 10.85 4.30
N MET A 255 -4.61 9.67 4.48
CA MET A 255 -3.92 8.42 4.75
C MET A 255 -4.37 7.36 3.75
N ILE A 256 -3.41 6.64 3.16
CA ILE A 256 -3.62 5.58 2.19
C ILE A 256 -2.91 4.33 2.69
N GLN A 257 -3.67 3.32 3.07
CA GLN A 257 -3.19 2.00 3.46
C GLN A 257 -3.17 1.07 2.27
N HIS A 258 -2.15 0.20 2.17
CA HIS A 258 -2.07 -0.87 1.18
C HIS A 258 -2.02 -2.20 1.92
N ASP A 259 -2.88 -3.13 1.48
CA ASP A 259 -3.01 -4.39 2.19
C ASP A 259 -3.52 -5.49 1.23
N MET A 260 -2.67 -6.49 0.98
CA MET A 260 -2.93 -7.62 0.07
C MET A 260 -3.15 -7.18 -1.39
N MET A 261 -2.10 -7.31 -2.22
CA MET A 261 -2.09 -6.79 -3.58
C MET A 261 -1.69 -7.82 -4.66
N LEU A 262 -1.68 -9.13 -4.35
CA LEU A 262 -1.12 -10.10 -5.29
C LEU A 262 -2.10 -11.12 -5.86
N PHE A 263 -3.36 -11.16 -5.42
CA PHE A 263 -4.23 -12.25 -5.85
C PHE A 263 -5.01 -11.92 -7.13
N ASP A 264 -4.48 -12.34 -8.28
CA ASP A 264 -5.10 -12.24 -9.60
C ASP A 264 -5.33 -13.62 -10.25
N HIS A 265 -5.44 -14.68 -9.47
CA HIS A 265 -5.80 -16.00 -9.98
C HIS A 265 -7.30 -16.14 -10.18
N GLY A 266 -7.67 -17.02 -11.11
CA GLY A 266 -9.06 -17.31 -11.40
C GLY A 266 -9.83 -18.00 -10.29
N MET A 267 -11.03 -18.42 -10.61
CA MET A 267 -11.94 -19.07 -9.68
C MET A 267 -11.36 -20.37 -9.12
N PRO A 268 -11.59 -20.66 -7.83
CA PRO A 268 -11.28 -21.95 -7.27
C PRO A 268 -12.07 -23.07 -7.99
N HIS A 269 -11.40 -24.15 -8.37
CA HIS A 269 -12.02 -25.37 -8.84
C HIS A 269 -12.67 -26.14 -7.68
N ALA A 270 -13.53 -27.11 -8.02
CA ALA A 270 -14.21 -27.94 -7.03
C ALA A 270 -13.25 -28.76 -6.14
N ASP A 271 -12.06 -29.05 -6.62
CA ASP A 271 -10.97 -29.73 -5.88
C ASP A 271 -10.13 -28.77 -5.02
N GLY A 272 -10.44 -27.47 -5.03
CA GLY A 272 -9.74 -26.42 -4.29
C GLY A 272 -8.48 -25.90 -4.98
N SER A 273 -8.15 -26.39 -6.19
CA SER A 273 -7.12 -25.77 -7.02
C SER A 273 -7.61 -24.46 -7.62
N LEU A 274 -6.67 -23.57 -7.96
CA LEU A 274 -7.00 -22.27 -8.56
C LEU A 274 -6.74 -22.32 -10.08
N SER A 275 -7.63 -21.70 -10.84
CA SER A 275 -7.36 -21.41 -12.24
C SER A 275 -6.17 -20.45 -12.35
N ARG A 276 -5.35 -20.63 -13.39
CA ARG A 276 -4.25 -19.70 -13.72
C ARG A 276 -4.69 -18.54 -14.60
N GLU A 277 -5.96 -18.51 -14.94
CA GLU A 277 -6.51 -17.42 -15.75
C GLU A 277 -6.74 -16.21 -14.85
N GLN A 278 -6.50 -15.02 -15.41
CA GLN A 278 -6.85 -13.76 -14.74
C GLN A 278 -8.32 -13.77 -14.34
N ARG A 279 -8.62 -13.32 -13.14
CA ARG A 279 -9.99 -13.14 -12.71
C ARG A 279 -10.64 -11.99 -13.48
N PRO A 280 -11.85 -12.18 -14.01
CA PRO A 280 -12.56 -11.09 -14.70
C PRO A 280 -12.81 -9.85 -13.80
N GLU A 281 -12.90 -10.06 -12.50
CA GLU A 281 -13.12 -9.05 -11.48
C GLU A 281 -11.83 -8.54 -10.81
N ALA A 282 -10.65 -8.95 -11.27
CA ALA A 282 -9.39 -8.44 -10.72
C ALA A 282 -9.29 -6.94 -10.93
N ASP A 283 -9.17 -6.21 -9.85
CA ASP A 283 -9.11 -4.75 -9.83
C ASP A 283 -8.26 -4.21 -8.67
N VAL A 284 -8.00 -2.92 -8.72
CA VAL A 284 -7.44 -2.17 -7.59
C VAL A 284 -8.62 -1.63 -6.79
N ASN A 285 -9.01 -2.33 -5.74
CA ASN A 285 -10.13 -1.92 -4.91
C ASN A 285 -9.72 -0.82 -3.93
N ILE A 286 -10.41 0.30 -3.97
CA ILE A 286 -10.19 1.47 -3.10
C ILE A 286 -11.38 1.58 -2.15
N GLU A 287 -11.13 1.39 -0.87
CA GLU A 287 -12.18 1.36 0.15
C GLU A 287 -12.12 2.60 1.05
N PHE A 288 -13.27 3.17 1.37
CA PHE A 288 -13.43 4.17 2.41
C PHE A 288 -14.59 3.81 3.33
N GLN A 289 -14.62 4.34 4.56
CA GLN A 289 -15.74 4.08 5.46
C GLN A 289 -16.80 5.18 5.33
N ALA A 290 -17.94 4.82 4.73
CA ALA A 290 -19.05 5.76 4.47
C ALA A 290 -19.68 6.34 5.75
N GLU A 291 -19.54 5.67 6.87
CA GLU A 291 -20.07 6.10 8.17
C GLU A 291 -19.06 6.84 9.05
N SER A 292 -17.82 7.02 8.56
CA SER A 292 -16.76 7.72 9.29
C SER A 292 -16.98 9.23 9.34
N LYS A 293 -16.33 9.87 10.30
CA LYS A 293 -16.37 11.34 10.46
C LYS A 293 -15.85 12.09 9.22
N PHE A 294 -14.89 11.49 8.50
CA PHE A 294 -14.26 12.08 7.31
C PHE A 294 -14.70 11.39 6.01
N ALA A 295 -15.85 10.72 5.99
CA ALA A 295 -16.34 9.96 4.84
C ALA A 295 -16.32 10.72 3.52
N ALA A 296 -16.76 11.99 3.51
CA ALA A 296 -16.74 12.81 2.30
C ALA A 296 -15.34 13.05 1.77
N ALA A 297 -14.41 13.44 2.64
CA ALA A 297 -13.01 13.66 2.26
C ALA A 297 -12.30 12.35 1.87
N SER A 298 -12.62 11.25 2.53
CA SER A 298 -12.11 9.91 2.18
C SER A 298 -12.59 9.48 0.80
N ARG A 299 -13.86 9.71 0.48
CA ARG A 299 -14.42 9.47 -0.85
C ARG A 299 -13.73 10.31 -1.91
N ASP A 300 -13.47 11.61 -1.65
CA ASP A 300 -12.79 12.49 -2.58
C ASP A 300 -11.34 12.01 -2.81
N LEU A 301 -10.66 11.53 -1.77
CA LEU A 301 -9.34 10.90 -1.88
C LEU A 301 -9.41 9.62 -2.74
N ALA A 302 -10.43 8.78 -2.54
CA ALA A 302 -10.63 7.56 -3.35
C ALA A 302 -10.83 7.91 -4.84
N PHE A 303 -11.63 8.91 -5.16
CA PHE A 303 -11.80 9.39 -6.53
C PHE A 303 -10.52 9.96 -7.13
N ALA A 304 -9.68 10.60 -6.32
CA ALA A 304 -8.37 11.07 -6.79
C ALA A 304 -7.47 9.90 -7.21
N LEU A 305 -7.51 8.78 -6.47
CA LEU A 305 -6.79 7.55 -6.84
C LEU A 305 -7.39 6.91 -8.08
N GLN A 306 -8.72 6.78 -8.16
CA GLN A 306 -9.38 6.22 -9.34
C GLN A 306 -9.05 7.01 -10.61
N SER A 307 -9.14 8.34 -10.57
CA SER A 307 -8.77 9.20 -11.71
C SER A 307 -7.30 9.08 -12.08
N ALA A 308 -6.43 8.78 -11.12
CA ALA A 308 -5.02 8.53 -11.37
C ALA A 308 -4.80 7.15 -12.01
N ASN A 309 -5.53 6.12 -11.55
CA ASN A 309 -5.53 4.79 -12.16
C ASN A 309 -5.94 4.86 -13.63
N GLU A 310 -7.09 5.45 -13.95
CA GLU A 310 -7.60 5.60 -15.31
C GLU A 310 -6.62 6.25 -16.27
N LYS A 311 -5.74 7.09 -15.78
CA LYS A 311 -4.79 7.83 -16.62
C LYS A 311 -3.40 7.20 -16.69
N TYR A 312 -2.92 6.57 -15.62
CA TYR A 312 -1.52 6.20 -15.47
C TYR A 312 -1.28 4.74 -15.12
N ALA A 313 -2.33 3.97 -14.77
CA ALA A 313 -2.24 2.62 -14.28
C ALA A 313 -3.37 1.74 -14.87
N THR A 314 -3.38 1.60 -16.19
CA THR A 314 -4.54 1.10 -16.96
C THR A 314 -4.60 -0.42 -17.11
N ASP A 315 -3.65 -1.17 -16.55
CA ASP A 315 -3.62 -2.63 -16.70
C ASP A 315 -4.76 -3.31 -15.89
N TYR A 316 -5.14 -2.69 -14.76
CA TYR A 316 -6.27 -3.11 -13.94
C TYR A 316 -7.14 -1.89 -13.58
N PRO A 317 -8.48 -2.01 -13.68
CA PRO A 317 -9.37 -0.93 -13.30
C PRO A 317 -9.33 -0.66 -11.80
N ALA A 318 -9.68 0.55 -11.38
CA ALA A 318 -9.90 0.87 -9.99
C ALA A 318 -11.40 0.95 -9.69
N ASN A 319 -11.82 0.26 -8.62
CA ASN A 319 -13.17 0.33 -8.07
C ASN A 319 -13.17 1.05 -6.73
N ILE A 320 -14.30 1.66 -6.37
CA ILE A 320 -14.46 2.35 -5.08
C ILE A 320 -15.59 1.70 -4.29
N GLY A 321 -15.26 1.24 -3.08
CA GLY A 321 -16.20 0.69 -2.11
C GLY A 321 -16.44 1.63 -0.92
N GLY A 322 -17.68 1.71 -0.47
CA GLY A 322 -18.10 2.53 0.68
C GLY A 322 -17.96 1.84 2.04
N HIS A 323 -17.32 0.69 2.09
CA HIS A 323 -17.07 -0.08 3.31
C HIS A 323 -15.59 -0.46 3.39
N MET A 324 -14.90 0.16 4.32
CA MET A 324 -13.47 -0.10 4.54
C MET A 324 -13.28 -1.37 5.36
N THR A 325 -12.49 -2.27 4.85
CA THR A 325 -12.12 -3.50 5.55
C THR A 325 -11.26 -3.19 6.77
N ASN A 326 -11.23 -4.09 7.74
CA ASN A 326 -10.41 -3.97 8.93
C ASN A 326 -8.91 -4.04 8.57
N THR A 327 -8.25 -2.91 8.61
CA THR A 327 -6.81 -2.71 8.44
C THR A 327 -6.42 -1.36 9.05
N ASP A 328 -5.14 -0.99 9.05
CA ASP A 328 -4.60 0.17 9.77
C ASP A 328 -5.26 1.52 9.44
N SER A 329 -5.82 1.68 8.24
CA SER A 329 -6.60 2.88 7.88
C SER A 329 -7.79 3.14 8.79
N ARG A 330 -8.27 2.11 9.47
CA ARG A 330 -9.37 2.22 10.43
C ARG A 330 -9.05 3.15 11.60
N GLU A 331 -7.80 3.16 12.06
CA GLU A 331 -7.37 4.03 13.16
C GLU A 331 -7.36 5.52 12.76
N PHE A 332 -7.34 5.80 11.47
CA PHE A 332 -7.31 7.17 10.92
C PHE A 332 -8.67 7.69 10.45
N GLN A 333 -9.66 6.83 10.22
CA GLN A 333 -10.93 7.18 9.55
C GLN A 333 -11.72 8.32 10.21
N ASP A 334 -11.56 8.51 11.54
CA ASP A 334 -12.21 9.57 12.31
C ASP A 334 -11.26 10.73 12.68
N GLU A 335 -10.02 10.69 12.20
CA GLU A 335 -8.99 11.71 12.41
C GLU A 335 -8.67 12.49 11.13
N VAL A 336 -8.74 11.84 9.96
CA VAL A 336 -8.42 12.41 8.65
C VAL A 336 -9.11 11.61 7.55
N ALA A 337 -9.09 12.11 6.31
CA ALA A 337 -9.46 11.30 5.14
C ALA A 337 -8.59 10.04 5.10
N ALA A 338 -9.19 8.86 5.19
CA ALA A 338 -8.49 7.58 5.22
C ALA A 338 -9.14 6.59 4.27
N ILE A 339 -8.30 5.89 3.51
CA ILE A 339 -8.70 4.84 2.56
C ILE A 339 -7.77 3.65 2.67
N SER A 340 -8.26 2.48 2.26
CA SER A 340 -7.42 1.32 1.98
C SER A 340 -7.46 0.94 0.52
N VAL A 341 -6.34 0.44 0.02
CA VAL A 341 -6.17 -0.07 -1.34
C VAL A 341 -5.86 -1.56 -1.22
N ARG A 342 -6.65 -2.37 -1.89
CA ARG A 342 -6.60 -3.83 -1.83
C ARG A 342 -6.74 -4.47 -3.21
N GLU A 343 -6.43 -5.73 -3.27
CA GLU A 343 -6.85 -6.59 -4.37
C GLU A 343 -8.33 -6.94 -4.19
N ASN A 344 -9.17 -6.67 -5.15
CA ASN A 344 -10.58 -7.04 -5.16
C ASN A 344 -11.44 -6.45 -4.03
N GLU A 345 -12.69 -6.26 -4.35
CA GLU A 345 -13.70 -5.84 -3.41
C GLU A 345 -14.10 -6.99 -2.48
N ARG A 346 -13.86 -6.82 -1.19
CA ARG A 346 -14.36 -7.73 -0.18
C ARG A 346 -15.86 -7.53 -0.01
N GLY A 347 -16.60 -8.53 -0.18
CA GLY A 347 -18.01 -8.55 0.22
C GLY A 347 -19.00 -8.30 -0.89
N ALA A 348 -18.68 -7.61 -1.96
CA ALA A 348 -19.67 -7.20 -2.95
C ALA A 348 -19.92 -8.23 -4.04
N HIS A 349 -18.90 -8.94 -4.48
CA HIS A 349 -19.06 -9.82 -5.62
C HIS A 349 -18.93 -11.29 -5.25
N ILE A 350 -19.82 -12.05 -5.76
CA ILE A 350 -19.83 -13.50 -5.70
C ILE A 350 -18.70 -13.97 -6.63
N GLY A 351 -17.84 -14.77 -6.11
CA GLY A 351 -16.72 -15.29 -6.85
C GLY A 351 -15.55 -15.51 -5.92
N ALA A 352 -14.37 -15.27 -6.36
CA ALA A 352 -13.17 -15.54 -5.60
C ALA A 352 -12.71 -14.33 -4.76
N GLY A 353 -13.61 -13.68 -4.03
CA GLY A 353 -13.35 -12.40 -3.36
C GLY A 353 -12.17 -12.37 -2.38
N TRP A 354 -11.76 -13.49 -1.82
CA TRP A 354 -10.61 -13.58 -0.93
C TRP A 354 -9.48 -14.39 -1.54
N ASP A 355 -8.26 -13.96 -1.27
CA ASP A 355 -7.09 -14.81 -1.45
C ASP A 355 -7.18 -16.02 -0.50
N PRO A 356 -7.28 -17.25 -1.01
CA PRO A 356 -7.33 -18.44 -0.16
C PRO A 356 -6.01 -18.72 0.57
N GLN A 357 -4.96 -17.97 0.27
CA GLN A 357 -3.65 -18.06 0.92
C GLN A 357 -3.58 -17.14 2.16
N TRP A 358 -4.51 -16.22 2.31
CA TRP A 358 -4.59 -15.29 3.44
C TRP A 358 -4.51 -16.03 4.78
N HIS A 359 -3.52 -15.67 5.62
CA HIS A 359 -3.23 -16.30 6.90
C HIS A 359 -2.97 -17.81 6.84
N GLN A 360 -2.46 -18.30 5.71
CA GLN A 360 -2.20 -19.71 5.48
C GLN A 360 -0.71 -19.99 5.24
N PRO A 361 -0.25 -21.24 5.50
CA PRO A 361 1.11 -21.66 5.19
C PRO A 361 1.48 -21.54 3.71
N THR A 362 0.49 -21.33 2.87
CA THR A 362 0.62 -21.20 1.42
C THR A 362 0.74 -19.74 0.95
N ASP A 363 0.72 -18.75 1.83
CA ASP A 363 1.09 -17.38 1.50
C ASP A 363 2.62 -17.26 1.37
N LEU A 364 3.11 -17.76 0.24
CA LEU A 364 4.53 -17.85 -0.11
C LEU A 364 4.81 -17.02 -1.36
N TYR A 365 6.02 -16.50 -1.48
CA TYR A 365 6.45 -15.82 -2.69
C TYR A 365 6.25 -16.65 -3.96
N THR A 366 6.45 -17.97 -3.86
CA THR A 366 6.33 -18.90 -4.98
C THR A 366 4.90 -19.28 -5.34
N THR A 367 3.93 -18.89 -4.53
CA THR A 367 2.50 -19.11 -4.81
C THR A 367 1.99 -18.17 -5.89
N TYR A 368 2.58 -16.97 -5.97
CA TYR A 368 2.15 -15.90 -6.87
C TYR A 368 3.00 -15.89 -8.14
N ASP A 369 2.37 -15.57 -9.26
CA ASP A 369 3.02 -15.47 -10.57
C ASP A 369 3.11 -14.00 -11.05
N ASP A 370 3.60 -13.81 -12.27
CA ASP A 370 3.80 -12.48 -12.83
C ASP A 370 2.51 -11.66 -12.97
N LYS A 371 1.34 -12.29 -13.11
CA LYS A 371 0.06 -11.57 -13.17
C LYS A 371 -0.27 -10.97 -11.82
N ASP A 372 -0.10 -11.75 -10.76
CA ASP A 372 -0.33 -11.33 -9.39
C ASP A 372 0.57 -10.12 -9.06
N PHE A 373 1.85 -10.21 -9.35
CA PHE A 373 2.79 -9.10 -9.14
C PHE A 373 2.47 -7.88 -10.01
N ARG A 374 1.86 -8.04 -11.19
CA ARG A 374 1.42 -6.93 -12.03
C ARG A 374 0.22 -6.19 -11.43
N LEU A 375 -0.70 -6.89 -10.76
CA LEU A 375 -1.78 -6.24 -10.01
C LEU A 375 -1.20 -5.33 -8.93
N GLY A 376 -0.25 -5.83 -8.13
CA GLY A 376 0.45 -5.03 -7.12
C GLY A 376 1.22 -3.84 -7.71
N LEU A 377 1.89 -4.04 -8.85
CA LEU A 377 2.55 -2.95 -9.56
C LEU A 377 1.55 -1.89 -10.05
N ASN A 378 0.39 -2.31 -10.55
CA ASN A 378 -0.67 -1.39 -10.98
C ASN A 378 -1.23 -0.58 -9.82
N ALA A 379 -1.39 -1.18 -8.64
CA ALA A 379 -1.75 -0.46 -7.43
C ALA A 379 -0.67 0.56 -7.02
N ALA A 380 0.62 0.19 -7.17
CA ALA A 380 1.73 1.11 -6.94
C ALA A 380 1.69 2.29 -7.94
N GLN A 381 1.42 2.04 -9.21
CA GLN A 381 1.25 3.08 -10.23
C GLN A 381 0.08 4.01 -9.90
N THR A 382 -1.04 3.44 -9.46
CA THR A 382 -2.24 4.18 -9.03
C THR A 382 -1.91 5.14 -7.89
N THR A 383 -1.33 4.63 -6.81
CA THR A 383 -1.01 5.46 -5.63
C THR A 383 0.10 6.46 -5.92
N LEU A 384 1.17 6.05 -6.63
CA LEU A 384 2.26 6.96 -6.99
C LEU A 384 1.75 8.14 -7.81
N SER A 385 0.92 7.88 -8.81
CA SER A 385 0.41 8.94 -9.69
C SER A 385 -0.57 9.86 -8.97
N ALA A 386 -1.43 9.33 -8.09
CA ALA A 386 -2.28 10.13 -7.23
C ALA A 386 -1.45 11.02 -6.28
N MET A 387 -0.47 10.42 -5.60
CA MET A 387 0.39 11.14 -4.67
C MET A 387 1.26 12.19 -5.35
N ALA A 388 1.77 11.92 -6.55
CA ALA A 388 2.51 12.91 -7.32
C ALA A 388 1.67 14.16 -7.62
N ARG A 389 0.38 13.99 -7.88
CA ARG A 389 -0.56 15.11 -8.10
C ARG A 389 -0.95 15.81 -6.80
N LEU A 390 -1.33 15.05 -5.77
CA LEU A 390 -1.80 15.58 -4.47
C LEU A 390 -0.70 16.32 -3.71
N ALA A 391 0.52 15.80 -3.76
CA ALA A 391 1.68 16.42 -3.09
C ALA A 391 2.41 17.44 -3.97
N GLY A 392 1.98 17.67 -5.22
CA GLY A 392 2.61 18.63 -6.12
C GLY A 392 4.03 18.22 -6.53
N ALA A 393 4.19 16.98 -7.02
CA ALA A 393 5.50 16.49 -7.43
C ALA A 393 6.00 17.15 -8.71
N ALA A 394 7.27 17.54 -8.70
CA ALA A 394 7.98 18.12 -9.86
C ALA A 394 9.37 17.49 -9.98
N LEU A 395 9.86 17.41 -11.19
CA LEU A 395 11.22 16.99 -11.49
C LEU A 395 12.13 18.22 -11.60
N LYS A 396 13.29 18.17 -10.96
CA LYS A 396 14.33 19.16 -11.18
C LYS A 396 14.87 19.00 -12.61
N PRO A 397 15.18 20.10 -13.28
CA PRO A 397 15.85 20.04 -14.56
C PRO A 397 17.18 19.30 -14.48
#